data_77a8d9333e655fa8fbded8c2f31ccf5e
#
_entry.id   77a8d9333e655fa8fbded8c2f31ccf5e
#
_cell.length_a   1.000
_cell.length_b   1.000
_cell.length_c   1.000
_cell.angle_alpha   90.00
_cell.angle_beta   90.00
_cell.angle_gamma   90.00
#
_symmetry.space_group_name_H-M   'P 1'
#
loop_
_entity.id
_entity.type
_entity.pdbx_description
1 polymer ?
#
loop_
_entity_poly.entity_id
_entity_poly.type
_entity_poly.pdbx_seq_one_letter_code
_entity_poly.pdbx_strand_id
1 'polypeptide(L)'
;MILPARNEAHHLRENLQRVCEALAGQELEVVVVDDGSDDATAAEGLRAAEAGLPVRTVRQPENLGKGAALFRGLAESTGELVAFLDADLEIAPENVLKLLERLCASGADVVVGTRRGEPTDFPLPRRLLSAAFRRGVAFLFGLPVEDTQTGIKLFRRSVLERVAPRMTTSRFAFDIELLVAVTRFGYTIAECPVATSYGRDGRLGRIAPRHLLETGVDALRIYYRASFWSWLNPGLAARFWMVVFVAGVFLFGVGVAKLLTPVVLHPPVRQVFRVLALQFLPPLVRDWLVFVGGALMMLVSLVQLNKILLAAFARRDRGGLAGLLKR
;
A
#
# COMPACT_ATOMS: atom_id res chain seq x y z
N MET A 1 -19.32 5.90 -6.53
CA MET A 1 -18.66 4.67 -5.97
C MET A 1 -18.08 3.84 -7.11
N ILE A 2 -16.91 3.21 -6.91
CA ILE A 2 -16.24 2.38 -7.93
C ILE A 2 -16.05 0.97 -7.37
N LEU A 3 -16.57 -0.03 -8.09
CA LEU A 3 -16.47 -1.45 -7.76
C LEU A 3 -15.67 -2.19 -8.83
N PRO A 4 -14.39 -2.51 -8.60
CA PRO A 4 -13.66 -3.41 -9.46
C PRO A 4 -14.22 -4.83 -9.28
N ALA A 5 -14.55 -5.51 -10.38
CA ALA A 5 -15.11 -6.84 -10.38
C ALA A 5 -14.36 -7.75 -11.34
N ARG A 6 -14.12 -9.00 -10.95
CA ARG A 6 -13.57 -10.02 -11.83
C ARG A 6 -14.04 -11.40 -11.45
N ASN A 7 -14.76 -12.05 -12.37
CA ASN A 7 -15.36 -13.37 -12.18
C ASN A 7 -16.31 -13.41 -10.97
N GLU A 8 -17.19 -12.40 -10.88
CA GLU A 8 -18.15 -12.17 -9.80
C GLU A 8 -19.62 -12.37 -10.27
N ALA A 9 -19.84 -12.99 -11.44
CA ALA A 9 -21.16 -13.12 -12.04
C ALA A 9 -22.23 -13.68 -11.09
N HIS A 10 -21.85 -14.59 -10.19
CA HIS A 10 -22.80 -15.26 -9.29
C HIS A 10 -23.45 -14.33 -8.25
N HIS A 11 -22.73 -13.28 -7.83
CA HIS A 11 -23.17 -12.44 -6.72
C HIS A 11 -23.28 -10.97 -7.09
N LEU A 12 -22.74 -10.56 -8.23
CA LEU A 12 -22.60 -9.13 -8.56
C LEU A 12 -23.94 -8.39 -8.53
N ARG A 13 -24.99 -8.93 -9.13
CA ARG A 13 -26.30 -8.26 -9.19
C ARG A 13 -26.94 -8.11 -7.80
N GLU A 14 -26.92 -9.14 -6.97
CA GLU A 14 -27.39 -9.09 -5.57
C GLU A 14 -26.55 -8.08 -4.77
N ASN A 15 -25.24 -8.10 -4.94
CA ASN A 15 -24.34 -7.18 -4.26
C ASN A 15 -24.57 -5.72 -4.67
N LEU A 16 -24.81 -5.45 -5.96
CA LEU A 16 -25.17 -4.10 -6.42
C LEU A 16 -26.49 -3.60 -5.85
N GLN A 17 -27.50 -4.47 -5.75
CA GLN A 17 -28.76 -4.14 -5.10
C GLN A 17 -28.52 -3.77 -3.62
N ARG A 18 -27.76 -4.57 -2.88
CA ARG A 18 -27.39 -4.29 -1.49
C ARG A 18 -26.64 -2.95 -1.33
N VAL A 19 -25.73 -2.65 -2.25
CA VAL A 19 -25.02 -1.35 -2.27
C VAL A 19 -26.01 -0.19 -2.41
N CYS A 20 -26.93 -0.29 -3.37
CA CYS A 20 -27.92 0.77 -3.60
C CYS A 20 -28.92 0.91 -2.43
N GLU A 21 -29.33 -0.19 -1.82
CA GLU A 21 -30.20 -0.18 -0.64
C GLU A 21 -29.50 0.43 0.58
N ALA A 22 -28.25 0.04 0.85
CA ALA A 22 -27.46 0.54 1.97
C ALA A 22 -27.17 2.04 1.88
N LEU A 23 -27.11 2.60 0.67
CA LEU A 23 -26.82 4.00 0.41
C LEU A 23 -28.05 4.79 -0.09
N ALA A 24 -29.25 4.22 0.10
CA ALA A 24 -30.49 4.88 -0.24
C ALA A 24 -30.57 6.27 0.45
N GLY A 25 -30.97 7.29 -0.29
CA GLY A 25 -31.04 8.68 0.19
C GLY A 25 -29.77 9.49 0.01
N GLN A 26 -28.69 8.88 -0.51
CA GLN A 26 -27.48 9.60 -0.96
C GLN A 26 -27.54 9.84 -2.48
N GLU A 27 -26.94 10.92 -2.97
CA GLU A 27 -26.66 11.06 -4.40
C GLU A 27 -25.57 10.05 -4.79
N LEU A 28 -25.99 8.91 -5.34
CA LEU A 28 -25.14 7.78 -5.60
C LEU A 28 -24.99 7.52 -7.11
N GLU A 29 -23.77 7.46 -7.57
CA GLU A 29 -23.35 6.87 -8.85
C GLU A 29 -22.50 5.63 -8.57
N VAL A 30 -22.85 4.49 -9.15
CA VAL A 30 -22.09 3.25 -9.02
C VAL A 30 -21.46 2.91 -10.37
N VAL A 31 -20.13 2.82 -10.41
CA VAL A 31 -19.38 2.39 -11.59
C VAL A 31 -18.76 1.03 -11.30
N VAL A 32 -19.29 -0.01 -11.94
CA VAL A 32 -18.71 -1.35 -11.96
C VAL A 32 -17.69 -1.42 -13.07
N VAL A 33 -16.47 -1.84 -12.74
CA VAL A 33 -15.43 -2.06 -13.76
C VAL A 33 -15.09 -3.55 -13.79
N ASP A 34 -15.51 -4.20 -14.85
CA ASP A 34 -15.17 -5.59 -15.16
C ASP A 34 -13.74 -5.66 -15.68
N ASP A 35 -12.82 -6.21 -14.88
CA ASP A 35 -11.38 -6.34 -15.19
C ASP A 35 -11.12 -7.60 -16.05
N GLY A 36 -11.76 -7.66 -17.22
CA GLY A 36 -11.56 -8.73 -18.18
C GLY A 36 -12.00 -10.10 -17.65
N SER A 37 -13.24 -10.21 -17.18
CA SER A 37 -13.79 -11.48 -16.71
C SER A 37 -14.00 -12.49 -17.83
N ASP A 38 -13.85 -13.76 -17.48
CA ASP A 38 -14.12 -14.89 -18.36
C ASP A 38 -15.56 -15.39 -18.25
N ASP A 39 -16.32 -14.86 -17.27
CA ASP A 39 -17.72 -15.21 -16.96
C ASP A 39 -18.70 -14.09 -17.36
N ALA A 40 -19.95 -14.19 -16.91
CA ALA A 40 -21.00 -13.22 -17.20
C ALA A 40 -20.97 -11.94 -16.33
N THR A 41 -19.86 -11.60 -15.65
CA THR A 41 -19.77 -10.46 -14.73
C THR A 41 -20.25 -9.16 -15.36
N ALA A 42 -19.76 -8.80 -16.56
CA ALA A 42 -20.20 -7.58 -17.24
C ALA A 42 -21.71 -7.60 -17.56
N ALA A 43 -22.23 -8.76 -17.97
CA ALA A 43 -23.65 -8.90 -18.29
C ALA A 43 -24.54 -8.73 -17.05
N GLU A 44 -24.12 -9.22 -15.87
CA GLU A 44 -24.86 -9.02 -14.63
C GLU A 44 -24.87 -7.54 -14.19
N GLY A 45 -23.77 -6.82 -14.39
CA GLY A 45 -23.74 -5.38 -14.15
C GLY A 45 -24.65 -4.59 -15.08
N LEU A 46 -24.74 -4.96 -16.37
CA LEU A 46 -25.69 -4.36 -17.33
C LEU A 46 -27.15 -4.66 -16.94
N ARG A 47 -27.47 -5.89 -16.54
CA ARG A 47 -28.81 -6.27 -16.05
C ARG A 47 -29.21 -5.48 -14.81
N ALA A 48 -28.26 -5.15 -13.92
CA ALA A 48 -28.52 -4.30 -12.77
C ALA A 48 -28.96 -2.89 -13.19
N ALA A 49 -28.29 -2.30 -14.20
CA ALA A 49 -28.68 -1.02 -14.77
C ALA A 49 -30.04 -1.06 -15.46
N GLU A 50 -30.32 -2.10 -16.23
CA GLU A 50 -31.63 -2.35 -16.88
C GLU A 50 -32.75 -2.49 -15.84
N ALA A 51 -32.46 -3.03 -14.67
CA ALA A 51 -33.39 -3.12 -13.54
C ALA A 51 -33.63 -1.76 -12.83
N GLY A 52 -33.04 -0.66 -13.31
CA GLY A 52 -33.22 0.68 -12.77
C GLY A 52 -32.29 1.07 -11.63
N LEU A 53 -31.25 0.29 -11.34
CA LEU A 53 -30.25 0.69 -10.36
C LEU A 53 -29.32 1.80 -10.94
N PRO A 54 -28.82 2.75 -10.14
CA PRO A 54 -27.90 3.82 -10.57
C PRO A 54 -26.49 3.27 -10.82
N VAL A 55 -26.40 2.28 -11.69
CA VAL A 55 -25.18 1.51 -11.99
C VAL A 55 -24.77 1.72 -13.44
N ARG A 56 -23.48 1.99 -13.64
CA ARG A 56 -22.84 1.95 -14.95
C ARG A 56 -21.82 0.82 -14.96
N THR A 57 -21.80 0.03 -16.03
CA THR A 57 -20.83 -1.05 -16.19
C THR A 57 -19.86 -0.72 -17.31
N VAL A 58 -18.56 -0.83 -17.01
CA VAL A 58 -17.46 -0.62 -17.96
C VAL A 58 -16.64 -1.90 -17.98
N ARG A 59 -16.35 -2.43 -19.18
CA ARG A 59 -15.52 -3.63 -19.33
C ARG A 59 -14.14 -3.27 -19.87
N GLN A 60 -13.10 -3.84 -19.27
CA GLN A 60 -11.74 -3.85 -19.80
C GLN A 60 -11.56 -5.02 -20.76
N PRO A 61 -10.76 -4.88 -21.83
CA PRO A 61 -10.57 -5.95 -22.82
C PRO A 61 -9.84 -7.16 -22.22
N GLU A 62 -9.02 -6.95 -21.20
CA GLU A 62 -8.24 -7.98 -20.53
C GLU A 62 -8.01 -7.62 -19.05
N ASN A 63 -7.49 -8.57 -18.27
CA ASN A 63 -7.13 -8.34 -16.87
C ASN A 63 -5.90 -7.43 -16.75
N LEU A 64 -6.13 -6.17 -16.47
CA LEU A 64 -5.12 -5.15 -16.21
C LEU A 64 -4.82 -4.96 -14.71
N GLY A 65 -5.64 -5.56 -13.84
CA GLY A 65 -5.50 -5.52 -12.38
C GLY A 65 -6.39 -4.49 -11.70
N LYS A 66 -6.64 -4.71 -10.40
CA LYS A 66 -7.54 -3.90 -9.56
C LYS A 66 -7.28 -2.40 -9.67
N GLY A 67 -6.03 -1.98 -9.63
CA GLY A 67 -5.67 -0.56 -9.72
C GLY A 67 -6.07 0.07 -11.05
N ALA A 68 -5.86 -0.64 -12.16
CA ALA A 68 -6.27 -0.17 -13.48
C ALA A 68 -7.81 -0.07 -13.57
N ALA A 69 -8.53 -1.05 -13.02
CA ALA A 69 -9.98 -1.01 -12.94
C ALA A 69 -10.49 0.17 -12.13
N LEU A 70 -9.90 0.45 -10.96
CA LEU A 70 -10.27 1.60 -10.14
C LEU A 70 -10.03 2.94 -10.85
N PHE A 71 -8.92 3.10 -11.58
CA PHE A 71 -8.66 4.31 -12.34
C PHE A 71 -9.53 4.44 -13.59
N ARG A 72 -9.87 3.33 -14.22
CA ARG A 72 -10.87 3.34 -15.28
C ARG A 72 -12.21 3.82 -14.75
N GLY A 73 -12.65 3.31 -13.59
CA GLY A 73 -13.87 3.76 -12.92
C GLY A 73 -13.83 5.24 -12.50
N LEU A 74 -12.66 5.73 -12.07
CA LEU A 74 -12.48 7.16 -11.77
C LEU A 74 -12.72 8.04 -13.00
N ALA A 75 -12.18 7.64 -14.15
CA ALA A 75 -12.37 8.37 -15.41
C ALA A 75 -13.83 8.38 -15.90
N GLU A 76 -14.59 7.35 -15.54
CA GLU A 76 -16.01 7.19 -15.93
C GLU A 76 -16.99 7.79 -14.90
N SER A 77 -16.53 8.20 -13.73
CA SER A 77 -17.34 8.73 -12.63
C SER A 77 -17.26 10.25 -12.54
N THR A 78 -18.26 10.88 -11.91
CA THR A 78 -18.38 12.34 -11.82
C THR A 78 -18.45 12.89 -10.40
N GLY A 79 -18.77 12.05 -9.39
CA GLY A 79 -18.98 12.46 -8.01
C GLY A 79 -17.75 13.13 -7.36
N GLU A 80 -17.97 14.11 -6.49
CA GLU A 80 -16.91 14.84 -5.75
C GLU A 80 -16.18 13.95 -4.73
N LEU A 81 -16.88 12.96 -4.17
CA LEU A 81 -16.35 11.93 -3.31
C LEU A 81 -16.30 10.61 -4.07
N VAL A 82 -15.20 9.90 -3.96
CA VAL A 82 -14.98 8.62 -4.65
C VAL A 82 -14.72 7.55 -3.61
N ALA A 83 -15.66 6.62 -3.48
CA ALA A 83 -15.49 5.43 -2.66
C ALA A 83 -15.03 4.26 -3.52
N PHE A 84 -13.99 3.56 -3.08
CA PHE A 84 -13.61 2.24 -3.58
C PHE A 84 -14.24 1.19 -2.69
N LEU A 85 -14.84 0.17 -3.27
CA LEU A 85 -15.42 -0.97 -2.57
C LEU A 85 -15.25 -2.23 -3.41
N ASP A 86 -14.74 -3.31 -2.83
CA ASP A 86 -14.58 -4.59 -3.53
C ASP A 86 -15.95 -5.21 -3.81
N ALA A 87 -16.15 -5.76 -5.03
CA ALA A 87 -17.43 -6.25 -5.51
C ALA A 87 -17.94 -7.49 -4.78
N ASP A 88 -17.06 -8.23 -4.07
CA ASP A 88 -17.41 -9.39 -3.25
C ASP A 88 -18.12 -9.03 -1.93
N LEU A 89 -18.12 -7.73 -1.57
CA LEU A 89 -18.69 -7.19 -0.33
C LEU A 89 -18.21 -7.93 0.94
N GLU A 90 -16.95 -8.37 1.00
CA GLU A 90 -16.34 -8.80 2.27
C GLU A 90 -16.51 -7.71 3.35
N ILE A 91 -16.55 -6.45 2.93
CA ILE A 91 -16.89 -5.30 3.78
C ILE A 91 -18.26 -4.80 3.39
N ALA A 92 -19.16 -4.77 4.37
CA ALA A 92 -20.53 -4.35 4.15
C ALA A 92 -20.62 -2.89 3.63
N PRO A 93 -21.48 -2.59 2.63
CA PRO A 93 -21.56 -1.29 1.98
C PRO A 93 -21.99 -0.15 2.92
N GLU A 94 -22.69 -0.44 4.02
CA GLU A 94 -23.07 0.51 5.07
C GLU A 94 -21.84 1.20 5.71
N ASN A 95 -20.67 0.56 5.66
CA ASN A 95 -19.44 1.17 6.15
C ASN A 95 -19.01 2.38 5.35
N VAL A 96 -19.50 2.56 4.10
CA VAL A 96 -19.24 3.78 3.32
C VAL A 96 -19.79 5.02 4.05
N LEU A 97 -20.96 4.90 4.69
CA LEU A 97 -21.54 5.99 5.49
C LEU A 97 -20.67 6.34 6.69
N LYS A 98 -20.09 5.33 7.36
CA LYS A 98 -19.15 5.55 8.47
C LYS A 98 -17.86 6.25 7.98
N LEU A 99 -17.36 5.87 6.80
CA LEU A 99 -16.21 6.54 6.21
C LEU A 99 -16.54 8.00 5.86
N LEU A 100 -17.75 8.27 5.36
CA LEU A 100 -18.23 9.62 5.06
C LEU A 100 -18.31 10.48 6.33
N GLU A 101 -18.93 9.97 7.39
CA GLU A 101 -18.99 10.63 8.70
C GLU A 101 -17.57 10.92 9.23
N ARG A 102 -16.67 9.93 9.12
CA ARG A 102 -15.28 10.08 9.54
C ARG A 102 -14.53 11.11 8.72
N LEU A 103 -14.76 11.20 7.40
CA LEU A 103 -14.19 12.20 6.52
C LEU A 103 -14.63 13.61 6.94
N CYS A 104 -15.92 13.79 7.20
CA CYS A 104 -16.47 15.08 7.65
C CYS A 104 -15.95 15.47 9.04
N ALA A 105 -15.93 14.54 9.99
CA ALA A 105 -15.53 14.80 11.36
C ALA A 105 -14.03 15.09 11.50
N SER A 106 -13.17 14.40 10.73
CA SER A 106 -11.71 14.55 10.81
C SER A 106 -11.17 15.69 9.95
N GLY A 107 -11.92 16.17 8.95
CA GLY A 107 -11.42 17.07 7.91
C GLY A 107 -10.33 16.44 7.03
N ALA A 108 -10.18 15.11 7.05
CA ALA A 108 -9.19 14.41 6.25
C ALA A 108 -9.52 14.46 4.76
N ASP A 109 -8.50 14.23 3.93
CA ASP A 109 -8.65 14.17 2.48
C ASP A 109 -9.01 12.75 2.02
N VAL A 110 -8.62 11.75 2.81
CA VAL A 110 -8.82 10.31 2.57
C VAL A 110 -9.21 9.61 3.85
N VAL A 111 -10.15 8.68 3.77
CA VAL A 111 -10.46 7.76 4.86
C VAL A 111 -10.27 6.32 4.39
N VAL A 112 -9.52 5.54 5.16
CA VAL A 112 -9.25 4.12 4.90
C VAL A 112 -9.97 3.29 5.94
N GLY A 113 -10.69 2.27 5.49
CA GLY A 113 -11.24 1.27 6.41
C GLY A 113 -10.12 0.46 7.07
N THR A 114 -10.26 0.12 8.35
CA THR A 114 -9.30 -0.75 9.04
C THR A 114 -10.01 -1.89 9.76
N ARG A 115 -9.47 -3.10 9.65
CA ARG A 115 -9.98 -4.32 10.31
C ARG A 115 -9.46 -4.46 11.74
N ARG A 116 -9.34 -3.35 12.45
CA ARG A 116 -8.76 -3.31 13.79
C ARG A 116 -9.70 -3.95 14.81
N GLY A 117 -9.20 -4.93 15.55
CA GLY A 117 -9.93 -5.55 16.67
C GLY A 117 -10.90 -6.66 16.29
N GLU A 118 -11.02 -7.06 15.03
CA GLU A 118 -11.83 -8.22 14.68
C GLU A 118 -11.16 -9.54 15.08
N PRO A 119 -11.95 -10.47 15.67
CA PRO A 119 -11.51 -11.85 15.85
C PRO A 119 -11.25 -12.43 14.45
N THR A 120 -10.02 -12.79 14.17
CA THR A 120 -9.69 -13.44 12.90
C THR A 120 -9.63 -14.95 13.11
N ASP A 121 -10.50 -15.69 12.44
CA ASP A 121 -10.50 -17.18 12.42
C ASP A 121 -9.31 -17.75 11.63
N PHE A 122 -8.34 -16.90 11.30
CA PHE A 122 -7.15 -17.32 10.58
C PHE A 122 -6.16 -18.10 11.46
N PRO A 123 -5.54 -19.16 10.92
CA PRO A 123 -4.46 -19.87 11.60
C PRO A 123 -3.34 -18.93 12.06
N LEU A 124 -2.79 -19.19 13.24
CA LEU A 124 -1.75 -18.37 13.88
C LEU A 124 -0.58 -17.97 12.95
N PRO A 125 -0.02 -18.89 12.12
CA PRO A 125 1.06 -18.53 11.20
C PRO A 125 0.66 -17.45 10.17
N ARG A 126 -0.59 -17.50 9.67
CA ARG A 126 -1.11 -16.52 8.72
C ARG A 126 -1.32 -15.15 9.38
N ARG A 127 -1.79 -15.13 10.63
CA ARG A 127 -1.94 -13.89 11.42
C ARG A 127 -0.59 -13.22 11.65
N LEU A 128 0.43 -13.99 12.04
CA LEU A 128 1.78 -13.48 12.25
C LEU A 128 2.39 -12.92 10.96
N LEU A 129 2.25 -13.65 9.85
CA LEU A 129 2.76 -13.23 8.55
C LEU A 129 2.09 -11.93 8.07
N SER A 130 0.77 -11.85 8.19
CA SER A 130 0.02 -10.63 7.84
C SER A 130 0.39 -9.44 8.75
N ALA A 131 0.60 -9.68 10.05
CA ALA A 131 1.03 -8.64 10.98
C ALA A 131 2.46 -8.17 10.68
N ALA A 132 3.37 -9.10 10.36
CA ALA A 132 4.74 -8.78 9.96
C ALA A 132 4.77 -7.96 8.66
N PHE A 133 3.96 -8.34 7.66
CA PHE A 133 3.83 -7.61 6.41
C PHE A 133 3.30 -6.18 6.64
N ARG A 134 2.20 -6.02 7.38
CA ARG A 134 1.66 -4.68 7.70
C ARG A 134 2.67 -3.81 8.44
N ARG A 135 3.33 -4.36 9.47
CA ARG A 135 4.38 -3.64 10.19
C ARG A 135 5.56 -3.27 9.30
N GLY A 136 5.97 -4.18 8.41
CA GLY A 136 7.02 -3.94 7.43
C GLY A 136 6.68 -2.79 6.48
N VAL A 137 5.47 -2.77 5.93
CA VAL A 137 4.98 -1.68 5.06
C VAL A 137 4.90 -0.36 5.82
N ALA A 138 4.30 -0.36 7.01
CA ALA A 138 4.22 0.85 7.85
C ALA A 138 5.61 1.38 8.22
N PHE A 139 6.56 0.50 8.53
CA PHE A 139 7.93 0.85 8.84
C PHE A 139 8.69 1.41 7.62
N LEU A 140 8.59 0.76 6.45
CA LEU A 140 9.27 1.18 5.23
C LEU A 140 8.77 2.54 4.72
N PHE A 141 7.46 2.74 4.71
CA PHE A 141 6.87 3.93 4.09
C PHE A 141 6.48 5.01 5.10
N GLY A 142 6.46 4.72 6.39
CA GLY A 142 6.04 5.66 7.43
C GLY A 142 4.58 6.09 7.26
N LEU A 143 3.72 5.20 6.73
CA LEU A 143 2.32 5.50 6.52
C LEU A 143 1.58 5.68 7.84
N PRO A 144 0.65 6.66 7.92
CA PRO A 144 -0.15 6.89 9.12
C PRO A 144 -1.34 5.92 9.24
N VAL A 145 -1.25 4.75 8.61
CA VAL A 145 -2.33 3.75 8.55
C VAL A 145 -1.79 2.36 8.87
N GLU A 146 -2.59 1.56 9.58
CA GLU A 146 -2.24 0.20 9.97
C GLU A 146 -2.63 -0.83 8.90
N ASP A 147 -3.74 -0.61 8.17
CA ASP A 147 -4.23 -1.53 7.14
C ASP A 147 -4.30 -0.84 5.78
N THR A 148 -3.28 -1.05 4.95
CA THR A 148 -3.21 -0.46 3.61
C THR A 148 -4.04 -1.20 2.57
N GLN A 149 -4.39 -2.48 2.82
CA GLN A 149 -5.00 -3.39 1.84
C GLN A 149 -6.49 -3.64 2.07
N THR A 150 -7.14 -2.81 2.88
CA THR A 150 -8.59 -2.90 3.08
C THR A 150 -9.34 -2.61 1.79
N GLY A 151 -10.37 -3.40 1.48
CA GLY A 151 -11.17 -3.28 0.26
C GLY A 151 -12.10 -2.04 0.23
N ILE A 152 -12.09 -1.19 1.27
CA ILE A 152 -12.92 0.03 1.32
C ILE A 152 -12.06 1.27 1.62
N LYS A 153 -12.20 2.30 0.80
CA LYS A 153 -11.53 3.58 0.95
C LYS A 153 -12.40 4.70 0.39
N LEU A 154 -12.37 5.87 1.00
CA LEU A 154 -13.09 7.06 0.56
C LEU A 154 -12.12 8.22 0.34
N PHE A 155 -12.23 8.88 -0.80
CA PHE A 155 -11.34 9.95 -1.24
C PHE A 155 -12.13 11.18 -1.64
N ARG A 156 -11.57 12.37 -1.45
CA ARG A 156 -11.93 13.53 -2.25
C ARG A 156 -11.42 13.31 -3.68
N ARG A 157 -12.25 13.55 -4.68
CA ARG A 157 -11.88 13.36 -6.11
C ARG A 157 -10.58 14.06 -6.47
N SER A 158 -10.38 15.30 -6.02
CA SER A 158 -9.19 16.11 -6.28
C SER A 158 -7.88 15.41 -5.85
N VAL A 159 -7.92 14.56 -4.82
CA VAL A 159 -6.77 13.76 -4.39
C VAL A 159 -6.42 12.71 -5.45
N LEU A 160 -7.44 11.96 -5.91
CA LEU A 160 -7.22 10.90 -6.90
C LEU A 160 -6.76 11.46 -8.24
N GLU A 161 -7.37 12.56 -8.71
CA GLU A 161 -6.98 13.23 -9.96
C GLU A 161 -5.52 13.70 -9.94
N ARG A 162 -5.02 14.13 -8.78
CA ARG A 162 -3.64 14.55 -8.62
C ARG A 162 -2.66 13.37 -8.53
N VAL A 163 -3.08 12.30 -7.90
CA VAL A 163 -2.22 11.14 -7.60
C VAL A 163 -2.21 10.13 -8.75
N ALA A 164 -3.37 9.83 -9.35
CA ALA A 164 -3.53 8.79 -10.35
C ALA A 164 -2.54 8.88 -11.54
N PRO A 165 -2.26 10.05 -12.14
CA PRO A 165 -1.34 10.14 -13.28
C PRO A 165 0.11 9.76 -12.95
N ARG A 166 0.44 9.61 -11.66
CA ARG A 166 1.80 9.34 -11.18
C ARG A 166 1.99 7.91 -10.71
N MET A 167 0.92 7.16 -10.68
CA MET A 167 0.97 5.74 -10.29
C MET A 167 1.43 4.86 -11.44
N THR A 168 2.06 3.76 -11.09
CA THR A 168 2.60 2.81 -12.08
C THR A 168 2.21 1.38 -11.81
N THR A 169 1.74 1.10 -10.59
CA THR A 169 1.36 -0.24 -10.18
C THR A 169 -0.14 -0.41 -10.38
N SER A 170 -0.53 -1.42 -11.16
CA SER A 170 -1.94 -1.72 -11.42
C SER A 170 -2.47 -2.94 -10.64
N ARG A 171 -1.56 -3.72 -10.03
CA ARG A 171 -1.88 -5.00 -9.37
C ARG A 171 -1.87 -4.88 -7.84
N PHE A 172 -1.46 -5.93 -7.12
CA PHE A 172 -1.57 -6.06 -5.65
C PHE A 172 -0.91 -4.93 -4.82
N ALA A 173 0.16 -4.33 -5.31
CA ALA A 173 0.84 -3.24 -4.60
C ALA A 173 0.20 -1.85 -4.85
N PHE A 174 -0.86 -1.78 -5.65
CA PHE A 174 -1.58 -0.55 -5.96
C PHE A 174 -2.02 0.21 -4.71
N ASP A 175 -2.63 -0.48 -3.75
CA ASP A 175 -3.13 0.13 -2.52
C ASP A 175 -2.00 0.80 -1.70
N ILE A 176 -0.82 0.17 -1.67
CA ILE A 176 0.36 0.73 -0.99
C ILE A 176 0.86 1.97 -1.75
N GLU A 177 1.03 1.87 -3.09
CA GLU A 177 1.50 2.98 -3.91
C GLU A 177 0.55 4.18 -3.81
N LEU A 178 -0.76 3.95 -3.83
CA LEU A 178 -1.78 4.98 -3.70
C LEU A 178 -1.64 5.75 -2.38
N LEU A 179 -1.57 5.05 -1.24
CA LEU A 179 -1.47 5.69 0.07
C LEU A 179 -0.11 6.37 0.27
N VAL A 180 0.98 5.80 -0.25
CA VAL A 180 2.30 6.44 -0.28
C VAL A 180 2.24 7.73 -1.10
N ALA A 181 1.62 7.73 -2.27
CA ALA A 181 1.48 8.91 -3.10
C ALA A 181 0.62 9.97 -2.41
N VAL A 182 -0.55 9.60 -1.86
CA VAL A 182 -1.43 10.49 -1.07
C VAL A 182 -0.64 11.19 0.04
N THR A 183 0.11 10.44 0.84
CA THR A 183 0.91 10.99 1.93
C THR A 183 2.02 11.92 1.42
N ARG A 184 2.64 11.58 0.28
CA ARG A 184 3.71 12.38 -0.33
C ARG A 184 3.23 13.70 -0.88
N PHE A 185 2.01 13.74 -1.41
CA PHE A 185 1.38 14.97 -1.87
C PHE A 185 0.87 15.84 -0.71
N GLY A 186 1.11 15.43 0.54
CA GLY A 186 0.75 16.20 1.74
C GLY A 186 -0.71 16.09 2.13
N TYR A 187 -1.46 15.17 1.55
CA TYR A 187 -2.84 14.90 1.92
C TYR A 187 -2.92 14.12 3.23
N THR A 188 -4.00 14.37 3.97
CA THR A 188 -4.25 13.75 5.27
C THR A 188 -5.08 12.48 5.13
N ILE A 189 -4.69 11.43 5.87
CA ILE A 189 -5.39 10.16 5.90
C ILE A 189 -5.93 9.92 7.31
N ALA A 190 -7.20 9.54 7.42
CA ALA A 190 -7.81 9.05 8.64
C ALA A 190 -8.18 7.57 8.50
N GLU A 191 -8.22 6.84 9.61
CA GLU A 191 -8.71 5.47 9.68
C GLU A 191 -10.12 5.41 10.25
N CYS A 192 -10.90 4.47 9.74
CA CYS A 192 -12.23 4.14 10.23
C CYS A 192 -12.33 2.64 10.46
N PRO A 193 -12.62 2.16 11.69
CA PRO A 193 -12.86 0.74 11.94
C PRO A 193 -14.07 0.24 11.14
N VAL A 194 -13.88 -0.86 10.39
CA VAL A 194 -14.93 -1.49 9.59
C VAL A 194 -15.05 -2.95 9.94
N ALA A 195 -16.28 -3.45 10.01
CA ALA A 195 -16.56 -4.86 10.20
C ALA A 195 -16.45 -5.59 8.86
N THR A 196 -15.77 -6.75 8.85
CA THR A 196 -15.72 -7.66 7.71
C THR A 196 -16.75 -8.78 7.91
N SER A 197 -17.63 -8.96 6.94
CA SER A 197 -18.45 -10.15 6.85
C SER A 197 -17.71 -11.16 5.98
N TYR A 198 -17.16 -12.21 6.58
CA TYR A 198 -16.58 -13.30 5.81
C TYR A 198 -17.64 -13.86 4.84
N GLY A 199 -17.28 -13.87 3.55
CA GLY A 199 -18.18 -14.24 2.49
C GLY A 199 -18.83 -15.60 2.72
N ARG A 200 -20.08 -15.73 2.28
CA ARG A 200 -20.96 -16.91 2.40
C ARG A 200 -20.33 -18.23 1.93
N ASP A 201 -19.27 -18.19 1.14
CA ASP A 201 -18.67 -19.37 0.50
C ASP A 201 -17.46 -19.97 1.23
N GLY A 202 -17.06 -19.44 2.40
CA GLY A 202 -15.89 -19.97 3.12
C GLY A 202 -14.58 -19.95 2.31
N ARG A 203 -14.58 -19.34 1.14
CA ARG A 203 -13.41 -19.18 0.29
C ARG A 203 -12.55 -18.03 0.83
N LEU A 204 -11.80 -18.35 1.85
CA LEU A 204 -10.63 -17.58 2.25
C LEU A 204 -9.83 -17.24 1.00
N GLY A 205 -9.78 -15.95 0.65
CA GLY A 205 -9.01 -15.49 -0.49
C GLY A 205 -7.65 -16.20 -0.51
N ARG A 206 -7.38 -16.98 -1.55
CA ARG A 206 -6.17 -17.77 -1.71
C ARG A 206 -5.00 -16.84 -2.00
N ILE A 207 -4.48 -16.21 -0.96
CA ILE A 207 -3.18 -15.53 -1.09
C ILE A 207 -2.13 -16.64 -1.17
N ALA A 208 -1.77 -17.02 -2.38
CA ALA A 208 -0.66 -17.94 -2.58
C ALA A 208 0.65 -17.25 -2.11
N PRO A 209 1.61 -17.99 -1.54
CA PRO A 209 2.89 -17.42 -1.08
C PRO A 209 3.62 -16.59 -2.17
N ARG A 210 3.44 -16.95 -3.45
CA ARG A 210 3.96 -16.20 -4.60
C ARG A 210 3.43 -14.76 -4.65
N HIS A 211 2.15 -14.53 -4.34
CA HIS A 211 1.57 -13.18 -4.35
C HIS A 211 2.13 -12.31 -3.23
N LEU A 212 2.51 -12.90 -2.09
CA LEU A 212 3.17 -12.19 -1.01
C LEU A 212 4.59 -11.75 -1.41
N LEU A 213 5.34 -12.60 -2.11
CA LEU A 213 6.66 -12.27 -2.66
C LEU A 213 6.55 -11.19 -3.74
N GLU A 214 5.60 -11.33 -4.68
CA GLU A 214 5.33 -10.32 -5.73
C GLU A 214 4.99 -8.96 -5.10
N THR A 215 4.09 -8.93 -4.11
CA THR A 215 3.75 -7.70 -3.39
C THR A 215 4.94 -7.12 -2.65
N GLY A 216 5.79 -7.96 -2.05
CA GLY A 216 7.02 -7.53 -1.39
C GLY A 216 8.02 -6.90 -2.36
N VAL A 217 8.23 -7.51 -3.53
CA VAL A 217 9.10 -6.97 -4.60
C VAL A 217 8.55 -5.66 -5.12
N ASP A 218 7.24 -5.56 -5.36
CA ASP A 218 6.61 -4.34 -5.83
C ASP A 218 6.67 -3.23 -4.76
N ALA A 219 6.47 -3.56 -3.48
CA ALA A 219 6.67 -2.62 -2.38
C ALA A 219 8.12 -2.07 -2.35
N LEU A 220 9.12 -2.92 -2.56
CA LEU A 220 10.50 -2.48 -2.68
C LEU A 220 10.72 -1.59 -3.91
N ARG A 221 10.14 -1.91 -5.08
CA ARG A 221 10.20 -1.07 -6.28
C ARG A 221 9.58 0.30 -6.03
N ILE A 222 8.40 0.34 -5.41
CA ILE A 222 7.73 1.58 -5.00
C ILE A 222 8.65 2.37 -4.06
N TYR A 223 9.26 1.71 -3.08
CA TYR A 223 10.17 2.32 -2.12
C TYR A 223 11.38 2.96 -2.82
N TYR A 224 12.09 2.22 -3.68
CA TYR A 224 13.25 2.73 -4.40
C TYR A 224 12.88 3.89 -5.33
N ARG A 225 11.81 3.76 -6.09
CA ARG A 225 11.36 4.81 -7.01
C ARG A 225 10.94 6.06 -6.25
N ALA A 226 10.25 5.87 -5.17
CA ALA A 226 9.79 6.93 -4.31
C ALA A 226 10.95 7.62 -3.58
N SER A 227 12.03 6.92 -3.27
CA SER A 227 13.20 7.44 -2.55
C SER A 227 14.23 8.06 -3.47
N PHE A 228 14.36 7.60 -4.72
CA PHE A 228 15.40 8.01 -5.66
C PHE A 228 15.44 9.53 -5.91
N TRP A 229 14.30 10.18 -6.12
CA TRP A 229 14.21 11.62 -6.32
C TRP A 229 14.53 12.44 -5.08
N SER A 230 14.38 11.85 -3.91
CA SER A 230 14.67 12.49 -2.65
C SER A 230 16.16 12.44 -2.26
N TRP A 231 16.91 11.52 -2.83
CA TRP A 231 18.36 11.42 -2.63
C TRP A 231 19.14 12.55 -3.34
N LEU A 232 18.56 13.16 -4.36
CA LEU A 232 19.21 14.21 -5.16
C LEU A 232 19.33 15.56 -4.42
N ASN A 233 18.60 15.78 -3.31
CA ASN A 233 18.66 17.04 -2.54
C ASN A 233 18.57 16.82 -1.01
N PRO A 234 19.58 16.19 -0.40
CA PRO A 234 19.53 15.81 1.01
C PRO A 234 19.84 17.00 1.94
N GLY A 235 18.94 17.26 2.91
CA GLY A 235 19.24 18.12 4.06
C GLY A 235 20.29 17.49 5.01
N LEU A 236 20.77 18.25 6.02
CA LEU A 236 21.80 17.80 6.96
C LEU A 236 21.48 16.45 7.64
N ALA A 237 20.25 16.27 8.09
CA ALA A 237 19.81 15.01 8.71
C ALA A 237 19.83 13.83 7.74
N ALA A 238 19.50 14.08 6.46
CA ALA A 238 19.56 13.04 5.43
C ALA A 238 21.02 12.68 5.09
N ARG A 239 21.93 13.66 5.09
CA ARG A 239 23.38 13.39 4.90
C ARG A 239 23.94 12.51 6.00
N PHE A 240 23.55 12.76 7.26
CA PHE A 240 23.95 11.89 8.38
C PHE A 240 23.52 10.43 8.14
N TRP A 241 22.26 10.20 7.80
CA TRP A 241 21.76 8.85 7.53
C TRP A 241 22.34 8.22 6.27
N MET A 242 22.74 9.01 5.27
CA MET A 242 23.51 8.50 4.12
C MET A 242 24.88 7.98 4.55
N VAL A 243 25.59 8.70 5.44
CA VAL A 243 26.88 8.24 5.98
C VAL A 243 26.68 6.94 6.75
N VAL A 244 25.64 6.86 7.61
CA VAL A 244 25.33 5.64 8.36
C VAL A 244 24.98 4.48 7.41
N PHE A 245 24.27 4.75 6.31
CA PHE A 245 23.98 3.74 5.27
C PHE A 245 25.26 3.23 4.61
N VAL A 246 26.15 4.11 4.18
CA VAL A 246 27.44 3.74 3.54
C VAL A 246 28.29 2.93 4.52
N ALA A 247 28.37 3.34 5.79
CA ALA A 247 29.04 2.58 6.83
C ALA A 247 28.42 1.19 7.02
N GLY A 248 27.10 1.10 6.99
CA GLY A 248 26.36 -0.17 7.04
C GLY A 248 26.69 -1.09 5.85
N VAL A 249 26.74 -0.55 4.63
CA VAL A 249 27.14 -1.29 3.42
C VAL A 249 28.56 -1.82 3.56
N PHE A 250 29.49 -0.98 4.05
CA PHE A 250 30.86 -1.37 4.28
C PHE A 250 30.97 -2.51 5.30
N LEU A 251 30.33 -2.38 6.46
CA LEU A 251 30.32 -3.41 7.51
C LEU A 251 29.66 -4.71 7.03
N PHE A 252 28.55 -4.60 6.31
CA PHE A 252 27.90 -5.78 5.71
C PHE A 252 28.83 -6.48 4.72
N GLY A 253 29.49 -5.73 3.83
CA GLY A 253 30.46 -6.27 2.88
C GLY A 253 31.64 -6.96 3.56
N VAL A 254 32.17 -6.36 4.64
CA VAL A 254 33.19 -6.96 5.48
C VAL A 254 32.70 -8.27 6.12
N GLY A 255 31.47 -8.28 6.64
CA GLY A 255 30.83 -9.47 7.21
C GLY A 255 30.70 -10.59 6.19
N VAL A 256 30.20 -10.28 4.98
CA VAL A 256 30.10 -11.24 3.86
C VAL A 256 31.50 -11.77 3.47
N ALA A 257 32.48 -10.88 3.30
CA ALA A 257 33.84 -11.29 2.96
C ALA A 257 34.43 -12.24 4.02
N LYS A 258 34.21 -11.98 5.31
CA LYS A 258 34.65 -12.83 6.42
C LYS A 258 33.97 -14.18 6.45
N LEU A 259 32.66 -14.24 6.18
CA LEU A 259 31.92 -15.50 6.11
C LEU A 259 32.34 -16.36 4.93
N LEU A 260 32.75 -15.74 3.81
CA LEU A 260 33.25 -16.42 2.61
C LEU A 260 34.74 -16.75 2.65
N THR A 261 35.53 -16.12 3.54
CA THR A 261 37.00 -16.27 3.62
C THR A 261 37.48 -17.75 3.83
N PRO A 262 36.77 -18.60 4.57
CA PRO A 262 37.19 -20.00 4.67
C PRO A 262 37.19 -20.74 3.33
N VAL A 263 36.42 -20.20 2.35
CA VAL A 263 36.17 -20.87 1.05
C VAL A 263 37.07 -20.31 -0.07
N VAL A 264 37.47 -19.02 -0.02
CA VAL A 264 37.98 -18.32 -1.23
C VAL A 264 39.34 -17.63 -1.09
N LEU A 265 39.91 -17.32 0.10
CA LEU A 265 40.99 -16.33 0.18
C LEU A 265 42.29 -16.76 0.86
N HIS A 266 43.41 -16.43 0.19
CA HIS A 266 44.81 -16.57 0.59
C HIS A 266 45.21 -15.72 1.84
N PRO A 267 46.29 -16.13 2.57
CA PRO A 267 46.68 -15.60 3.88
C PRO A 267 46.86 -14.09 4.05
N PRO A 268 47.35 -13.27 3.08
CA PRO A 268 47.63 -11.87 3.30
C PRO A 268 46.38 -11.02 3.49
N VAL A 269 45.24 -11.35 2.87
CA VAL A 269 43.97 -10.61 3.03
C VAL A 269 43.36 -10.81 4.43
N ARG A 270 43.70 -11.91 5.09
CA ARG A 270 43.30 -12.22 6.47
C ARG A 270 43.84 -11.21 7.51
N GLN A 271 44.98 -10.58 7.23
CA GLN A 271 45.59 -9.61 8.18
C GLN A 271 44.87 -8.27 8.20
N VAL A 272 44.34 -7.80 7.08
CA VAL A 272 43.62 -6.51 6.97
C VAL A 272 42.33 -6.53 7.84
N PHE A 273 41.69 -7.70 7.98
CA PHE A 273 40.43 -7.83 8.74
C PHE A 273 40.61 -8.05 10.25
N ARG A 274 41.85 -8.20 10.77
CA ARG A 274 42.11 -8.33 12.22
C ARG A 274 41.92 -7.04 13.02
N VAL A 275 41.77 -5.92 12.37
CA VAL A 275 41.76 -4.58 13.01
C VAL A 275 40.39 -4.19 13.60
N LEU A 276 39.31 -4.90 13.28
CA LEU A 276 38.01 -4.60 13.90
C LEU A 276 37.93 -5.25 15.31
N ALA A 277 37.91 -4.40 16.32
CA ALA A 277 38.20 -4.60 17.73
C ALA A 277 37.16 -5.42 18.55
N LEU A 278 36.69 -6.56 18.06
CA LEU A 278 35.83 -7.48 18.80
C LEU A 278 36.57 -8.79 19.10
N GLN A 279 37.85 -8.71 19.48
CA GLN A 279 38.74 -9.88 19.68
C GLN A 279 38.32 -10.78 20.87
N PHE A 280 37.49 -10.29 21.78
CA PHE A 280 36.99 -11.03 22.95
C PHE A 280 35.85 -12.01 22.61
N LEU A 281 35.28 -11.92 21.40
CA LEU A 281 34.20 -12.83 20.99
C LEU A 281 34.72 -13.97 20.12
N PRO A 282 34.08 -15.16 20.17
CA PRO A 282 34.37 -16.23 19.24
C PRO A 282 34.29 -15.75 17.80
N PRO A 283 35.18 -16.16 16.88
CA PRO A 283 35.26 -15.64 15.52
C PRO A 283 33.93 -15.71 14.76
N LEU A 284 33.22 -16.82 14.88
CA LEU A 284 31.91 -17.01 14.23
C LEU A 284 30.86 -15.98 14.72
N VAL A 285 30.77 -15.79 16.04
CA VAL A 285 29.82 -14.84 16.66
C VAL A 285 30.13 -13.40 16.25
N ARG A 286 31.41 -13.05 16.28
CA ARG A 286 31.89 -11.73 15.85
C ARG A 286 31.56 -11.44 14.39
N ASP A 287 31.79 -12.38 13.50
CA ASP A 287 31.59 -12.20 12.06
C ASP A 287 30.10 -12.11 11.72
N TRP A 288 29.24 -12.87 12.43
CA TRP A 288 27.79 -12.71 12.37
C TRP A 288 27.31 -11.38 12.93
N LEU A 289 27.88 -10.88 14.02
CA LEU A 289 27.52 -9.56 14.57
C LEU A 289 27.85 -8.43 13.61
N VAL A 290 29.01 -8.49 12.92
CA VAL A 290 29.38 -7.49 11.91
C VAL A 290 28.44 -7.54 10.71
N PHE A 291 28.10 -8.74 10.23
CA PHE A 291 27.17 -8.95 9.13
C PHE A 291 25.76 -8.42 9.46
N VAL A 292 25.18 -8.89 10.57
CA VAL A 292 23.83 -8.51 11.02
C VAL A 292 23.79 -7.03 11.41
N GLY A 293 24.82 -6.53 12.08
CA GLY A 293 24.93 -5.12 12.45
C GLY A 293 24.98 -4.21 11.23
N GLY A 294 25.76 -4.57 10.22
CA GLY A 294 25.81 -3.83 8.95
C GLY A 294 24.46 -3.82 8.23
N ALA A 295 23.80 -4.98 8.16
CA ALA A 295 22.45 -5.09 7.57
C ALA A 295 21.42 -4.23 8.32
N LEU A 296 21.45 -4.25 9.66
CA LEU A 296 20.58 -3.43 10.50
C LEU A 296 20.86 -1.94 10.32
N MET A 297 22.11 -1.50 10.27
CA MET A 297 22.47 -0.12 10.02
C MET A 297 21.97 0.36 8.66
N MET A 298 22.11 -0.44 7.61
CA MET A 298 21.55 -0.12 6.29
C MET A 298 20.03 0.03 6.36
N LEU A 299 19.34 -0.91 6.97
CA LEU A 299 17.88 -0.93 7.05
C LEU A 299 17.36 0.29 7.84
N VAL A 300 17.91 0.55 9.04
CA VAL A 300 17.51 1.68 9.87
C VAL A 300 17.78 3.01 9.17
N SER A 301 18.96 3.15 8.54
CA SER A 301 19.33 4.37 7.81
C SER A 301 18.38 4.63 6.65
N LEU A 302 18.03 3.58 5.90
CA LEU A 302 17.11 3.65 4.78
C LEU A 302 15.73 4.14 5.21
N VAL A 303 15.23 3.65 6.35
CA VAL A 303 13.94 4.05 6.92
C VAL A 303 13.97 5.48 7.43
N GLN A 304 15.02 5.88 8.14
CA GLN A 304 15.14 7.25 8.64
C GLN A 304 15.30 8.26 7.50
N LEU A 305 16.09 7.95 6.48
CA LEU A 305 16.17 8.73 5.25
C LEU A 305 14.79 8.92 4.63
N ASN A 306 14.02 7.83 4.49
CA ASN A 306 12.67 7.90 3.92
C ASN A 306 11.74 8.81 4.74
N LYS A 307 11.73 8.70 6.08
CA LYS A 307 10.91 9.56 6.97
C LYS A 307 11.27 11.04 6.81
N ILE A 308 12.57 11.38 6.80
CA ILE A 308 13.03 12.76 6.67
C ILE A 308 12.59 13.34 5.33
N LEU A 309 12.68 12.55 4.28
CA LEU A 309 12.35 12.96 2.93
C LEU A 309 10.84 13.12 2.74
N LEU A 310 10.03 12.23 3.30
CA LEU A 310 8.58 12.37 3.34
C LEU A 310 8.17 13.67 4.06
N ALA A 311 8.77 13.97 5.21
CA ALA A 311 8.49 15.19 5.96
C ALA A 311 8.93 16.46 5.22
N ALA A 312 10.01 16.41 4.45
CA ALA A 312 10.49 17.54 3.64
C ALA A 312 9.55 17.85 2.46
N PHE A 313 9.03 16.80 1.79
CA PHE A 313 8.05 16.96 0.71
C PHE A 313 6.73 17.56 1.21
N ALA A 314 6.19 17.05 2.32
CA ALA A 314 4.97 17.58 2.92
C ALA A 314 5.06 19.08 3.29
N ARG A 315 6.26 19.56 3.67
CA ARG A 315 6.50 20.98 3.96
C ARG A 315 6.59 21.84 2.70
N ARG A 316 7.20 21.33 1.64
CA ARG A 316 7.42 22.08 0.39
C ARG A 316 6.11 22.34 -0.37
N ASP A 317 5.19 21.36 -0.37
CA ASP A 317 3.89 21.51 -1.03
C ASP A 317 2.96 22.49 -0.28
N ARG A 318 3.01 22.55 1.06
CA ARG A 318 2.24 23.55 1.84
C ARG A 318 2.70 24.99 1.59
N GLY A 319 4.00 25.19 1.36
CA GLY A 319 4.54 26.52 1.00
C GLY A 319 4.18 26.96 -0.43
N GLY A 320 4.08 26.04 -1.37
CA GLY A 320 3.71 26.32 -2.77
C GLY A 320 2.24 26.73 -2.93
N LEU A 321 1.33 26.05 -2.23
CA LEU A 321 -0.11 26.39 -2.26
C LEU A 321 -0.43 27.71 -1.56
N ALA A 322 0.22 28.02 -0.44
CA ALA A 322 0.05 29.29 0.26
C ALA A 322 0.55 30.50 -0.57
N GLY A 323 1.52 30.29 -1.46
CA GLY A 323 2.02 31.30 -2.40
C GLY A 323 1.13 31.54 -3.62
N LEU A 324 0.36 30.50 -4.04
CA LEU A 324 -0.58 30.59 -5.17
C LEU A 324 -1.93 31.18 -4.78
N LEU A 325 -2.34 31.06 -3.51
CA LEU A 325 -3.58 31.64 -2.98
C LEU A 325 -3.44 33.12 -2.54
N LYS A 326 -2.21 33.67 -2.58
CA LYS A 326 -1.90 35.08 -2.28
C LYS A 326 -1.58 35.92 -3.52
N ARG A 327 -1.75 35.38 -4.71
CA ARG A 327 -1.74 36.09 -5.98
C ARG A 327 -3.09 35.95 -6.67
#